data_ddb479b69a38183d42a7a1266b74e2a4
#
_entry.id   ddb479b69a38183d42a7a1266b74e2a4
#
_cell.length_a   1.000
_cell.length_b   1.000
_cell.length_c   1.000
_cell.angle_alpha   90.00
_cell.angle_beta   90.00
_cell.angle_gamma   90.00
#
_symmetry.space_group_name_H-M   'P 1'
#
loop_
_entity.id
_entity.type
_entity.pdbx_description
1 polymer ?
#
loop_
_entity_poly.entity_id
_entity_poly.type
_entity_poly.pdbx_seq_one_letter_code
_entity_poly.pdbx_strand_id
1 'polypeptide(L)'
;MEEKRLNLTIDSDALNSCILKMEDEKKKIEELFTKIENDFKSFHENDIWSGDANQAYFDRFLKLQEFFPKVNTSLSNFINYLKVTNENYINAENSINKDVDTNEIELNVN
;
A
#
# COMPACT_ATOMS: atom_id res chain seq x y z
N MET A 1 -19.01 5.64 -22.92
CA MET A 1 -18.65 6.34 -21.67
C MET A 1 -19.36 5.78 -20.46
N GLU A 2 -20.65 5.65 -20.51
CA GLU A 2 -21.42 5.06 -19.42
C GLU A 2 -21.09 3.60 -19.20
N GLU A 3 -20.82 2.87 -20.28
CA GLU A 3 -20.40 1.48 -20.21
C GLU A 3 -19.12 1.32 -19.40
N LYS A 4 -18.17 2.26 -19.56
CA LYS A 4 -16.93 2.26 -18.79
C LYS A 4 -17.19 2.54 -17.31
N ARG A 5 -18.17 3.38 -17.00
CA ARG A 5 -18.53 3.66 -15.61
C ARG A 5 -19.08 2.43 -14.93
N LEU A 6 -19.93 1.68 -15.63
CA LEU A 6 -20.49 0.44 -15.11
C LEU A 6 -19.42 -0.60 -14.88
N ASN A 7 -18.42 -0.66 -15.78
CA ASN A 7 -17.31 -1.59 -15.67
C ASN A 7 -16.30 -1.18 -14.59
N LEU A 8 -16.37 0.06 -14.12
CA LEU A 8 -15.49 0.58 -13.08
C LEU A 8 -16.13 0.53 -11.69
N THR A 9 -17.24 -0.22 -11.56
CA THR A 9 -17.85 -0.40 -10.24
C THR A 9 -16.85 -1.05 -9.30
N ILE A 10 -16.65 -0.43 -8.15
CA ILE A 10 -15.72 -0.92 -7.14
C ILE A 10 -16.48 -1.78 -6.15
N ASP A 11 -15.99 -2.99 -5.91
CA ASP A 11 -16.40 -3.79 -4.76
C ASP A 11 -15.62 -3.26 -3.55
N SER A 12 -16.27 -2.41 -2.78
CA SER A 12 -15.65 -1.73 -1.65
C SER A 12 -15.14 -2.69 -0.58
N ASP A 13 -15.87 -3.76 -0.31
CA ASP A 13 -15.47 -4.74 0.69
C ASP A 13 -14.26 -5.54 0.21
N ALA A 14 -14.27 -5.94 -1.06
CA ALA A 14 -13.13 -6.65 -1.64
C ALA A 14 -11.88 -5.76 -1.69
N LEU A 15 -12.05 -4.48 -2.02
CA LEU A 15 -10.93 -3.54 -2.03
C LEU A 15 -10.39 -3.32 -0.62
N ASN A 16 -11.26 -3.19 0.37
CA ASN A 16 -10.82 -3.05 1.76
C ASN A 16 -10.02 -4.26 2.22
N SER A 17 -10.49 -5.47 1.89
CA SER A 17 -9.77 -6.69 2.22
C SER A 17 -8.40 -6.74 1.55
N CYS A 18 -8.32 -6.28 0.30
CA CYS A 18 -7.06 -6.19 -0.42
C CYS A 18 -6.10 -5.20 0.25
N ILE A 19 -6.61 -4.05 0.68
CA ILE A 19 -5.81 -3.03 1.36
C ILE A 19 -5.22 -3.59 2.67
N LEU A 20 -6.04 -4.27 3.47
CA LEU A 20 -5.58 -4.87 4.72
C LEU A 20 -4.49 -5.91 4.48
N LYS A 21 -4.65 -6.71 3.43
CA LYS A 21 -3.65 -7.70 3.05
C LYS A 21 -2.35 -7.04 2.61
N MET A 22 -2.44 -5.95 1.86
CA MET A 22 -1.26 -5.20 1.41
C MET A 22 -0.53 -4.57 2.59
N GLU A 23 -1.24 -4.05 3.57
CA GLU A 23 -0.64 -3.50 4.78
C GLU A 23 0.10 -4.57 5.57
N ASP A 24 -0.49 -5.75 5.70
CA ASP A 24 0.14 -6.87 6.38
C ASP A 24 1.40 -7.34 5.65
N GLU A 25 1.32 -7.46 4.33
CA GLU A 25 2.47 -7.86 3.52
C GLU A 25 3.58 -6.81 3.57
N LYS A 26 3.23 -5.52 3.58
CA LYS A 26 4.19 -4.44 3.72
C LYS A 26 4.95 -4.55 5.04
N LYS A 27 4.23 -4.82 6.13
CA LYS A 27 4.84 -5.02 7.44
C LYS A 27 5.81 -6.20 7.43
N LYS A 28 5.44 -7.30 6.79
CA LYS A 28 6.32 -8.45 6.66
C LYS A 28 7.59 -8.13 5.87
N ILE A 29 7.46 -7.33 4.82
CA ILE A 29 8.61 -6.89 4.03
C ILE A 29 9.55 -6.04 4.90
N GLU A 30 9.00 -5.13 5.70
CA GLU A 30 9.79 -4.29 6.60
C GLU A 30 10.55 -5.14 7.63
N GLU A 31 9.87 -6.11 8.22
CA GLU A 31 10.47 -7.02 9.20
C GLU A 31 11.58 -7.86 8.56
N LEU A 32 11.32 -8.37 7.35
CA LEU A 32 12.30 -9.16 6.63
C LEU A 32 13.52 -8.33 6.28
N PHE A 33 13.34 -7.08 5.85
CA PHE A 33 14.44 -6.21 5.52
C PHE A 33 15.30 -5.90 6.75
N THR A 34 14.67 -5.64 7.90
CA THR A 34 15.37 -5.41 9.16
C THR A 34 16.21 -6.64 9.54
N LYS A 35 15.66 -7.83 9.37
CA LYS A 35 16.39 -9.07 9.63
C LYS A 35 17.59 -9.22 8.71
N ILE A 36 17.40 -8.94 7.43
CA ILE A 36 18.50 -8.97 6.45
C ILE A 36 19.58 -7.97 6.83
N GLU A 37 19.21 -6.77 7.25
CA GLU A 37 20.17 -5.76 7.72
C GLU A 37 21.01 -6.27 8.88
N ASN A 38 20.36 -6.85 9.88
CA ASN A 38 21.03 -7.35 11.06
C ASN A 38 21.96 -8.52 10.71
N ASP A 39 21.49 -9.44 9.87
CA ASP A 39 22.29 -10.59 9.44
C ASP A 39 23.53 -10.12 8.67
N PHE A 40 23.38 -9.14 7.79
CA PHE A 40 24.49 -8.63 6.99
C PHE A 40 25.49 -7.86 7.85
N LYS A 41 25.02 -7.04 8.79
CA LYS A 41 25.91 -6.34 9.73
C LYS A 41 26.71 -7.31 10.56
N SER A 42 26.07 -8.35 11.08
CA SER A 42 26.74 -9.39 11.85
C SER A 42 27.80 -10.09 11.02
N PHE A 43 27.47 -10.41 9.78
CA PHE A 43 28.42 -11.05 8.85
C PHE A 43 29.64 -10.16 8.60
N HIS A 44 29.42 -8.85 8.40
CA HIS A 44 30.49 -7.89 8.15
C HIS A 44 31.37 -7.66 9.38
N GLU A 45 30.75 -7.50 10.56
CA GLU A 45 31.44 -7.20 11.81
C GLU A 45 32.29 -8.36 12.33
N ASN A 46 31.87 -9.59 12.04
CA ASN A 46 32.58 -10.78 12.51
C ASN A 46 33.72 -11.22 11.62
N ASP A 47 34.09 -10.41 10.62
CA ASP A 47 35.21 -10.66 9.69
C ASP A 47 35.14 -12.04 9.03
N ILE A 48 33.91 -12.55 8.84
CA ILE A 48 33.72 -13.82 8.14
C ILE A 48 34.24 -13.75 6.72
N TRP A 49 34.17 -12.54 6.16
CA TRP A 49 34.61 -12.26 4.81
C TRP A 49 35.34 -10.92 4.81
N SER A 50 36.64 -10.92 4.52
CA SER A 50 37.48 -9.72 4.54
C SER A 50 38.01 -9.38 3.18
N GLY A 51 38.57 -8.16 3.04
CA GLY A 51 39.21 -7.69 1.82
C GLY A 51 38.30 -6.81 0.97
N ASP A 52 38.79 -6.53 -0.27
CA ASP A 52 38.10 -5.61 -1.18
C ASP A 52 36.72 -6.08 -1.59
N ALA A 53 36.54 -7.41 -1.72
CA ALA A 53 35.23 -7.97 -2.05
C ALA A 53 34.20 -7.69 -0.96
N ASN A 54 34.60 -7.84 0.31
CA ASN A 54 33.72 -7.56 1.44
C ASN A 54 33.27 -6.08 1.42
N GLN A 55 34.23 -5.18 1.19
CA GLN A 55 33.93 -3.75 1.14
C GLN A 55 32.98 -3.42 -0.04
N ALA A 56 33.22 -4.02 -1.21
CA ALA A 56 32.39 -3.80 -2.39
C ALA A 56 30.94 -4.25 -2.14
N TYR A 57 30.75 -5.41 -1.52
CA TYR A 57 29.40 -5.89 -1.20
C TYR A 57 28.74 -5.07 -0.09
N PHE A 58 29.51 -4.62 0.87
CA PHE A 58 29.00 -3.75 1.93
C PHE A 58 28.51 -2.42 1.35
N ASP A 59 29.27 -1.84 0.41
CA ASP A 59 28.87 -0.61 -0.26
C ASP A 59 27.55 -0.78 -1.02
N ARG A 60 27.38 -1.93 -1.69
CA ARG A 60 26.13 -2.26 -2.37
C ARG A 60 24.96 -2.39 -1.39
N PHE A 61 25.22 -2.96 -0.22
CA PHE A 61 24.21 -3.08 0.82
C PHE A 61 23.80 -1.70 1.35
N LEU A 62 24.75 -0.80 1.53
CA LEU A 62 24.44 0.57 1.93
C LEU A 62 23.52 1.27 0.93
N LYS A 63 23.74 1.05 -0.37
CA LYS A 63 22.85 1.57 -1.41
C LYS A 63 21.45 0.99 -1.30
N LEU A 64 21.34 -0.29 -0.99
CA LEU A 64 20.06 -0.94 -0.78
C LEU A 64 19.33 -0.34 0.43
N GLN A 65 20.07 -0.06 1.51
CA GLN A 65 19.52 0.61 2.69
C GLN A 65 18.98 1.99 2.37
N GLU A 66 19.61 2.72 1.46
CA GLU A 66 19.12 4.04 1.01
C GLU A 66 17.88 3.90 0.13
N PHE A 67 17.84 2.87 -0.68
CA PHE A 67 16.77 2.65 -1.65
C PHE A 67 15.49 2.13 -1.00
N PHE A 68 15.61 1.24 -0.04
CA PHE A 68 14.45 0.57 0.57
C PHE A 68 13.43 1.55 1.18
N PRO A 69 13.84 2.57 1.95
CA PRO A 69 12.87 3.53 2.49
C PRO A 69 12.08 4.25 1.41
N LYS A 70 12.67 4.49 0.25
CA LYS A 70 11.98 5.14 -0.87
C LYS A 70 10.90 4.24 -1.46
N VAL A 71 11.22 2.95 -1.64
CA VAL A 71 10.25 1.95 -2.09
C VAL A 71 9.13 1.81 -1.07
N ASN A 72 9.48 1.75 0.20
CA ASN A 72 8.52 1.60 1.28
C ASN A 72 7.57 2.80 1.36
N THR A 73 8.09 4.01 1.17
CA THR A 73 7.29 5.23 1.12
C THR A 73 6.33 5.21 -0.07
N SER A 74 6.81 4.79 -1.24
CA SER A 74 5.97 4.66 -2.43
C SER A 74 4.84 3.66 -2.22
N LEU A 75 5.14 2.55 -1.57
CA LEU A 75 4.14 1.54 -1.25
C LEU A 75 3.10 2.09 -0.26
N SER A 76 3.55 2.80 0.77
CA SER A 76 2.64 3.46 1.73
C SER A 76 1.72 4.45 1.02
N ASN A 77 2.26 5.24 0.11
CA ASN A 77 1.48 6.21 -0.66
C ASN A 77 0.46 5.53 -1.54
N PHE A 78 0.82 4.41 -2.16
CA PHE A 78 -0.11 3.65 -2.98
C PHE A 78 -1.24 3.05 -2.14
N ILE A 79 -0.93 2.46 -1.01
CA ILE A 79 -1.94 1.92 -0.10
C ILE A 79 -2.88 3.04 0.37
N ASN A 80 -2.32 4.19 0.74
CA ASN A 80 -3.14 5.33 1.15
C ASN A 80 -4.04 5.82 0.02
N TYR A 81 -3.54 5.84 -1.21
CA TYR A 81 -4.33 6.18 -2.38
C TYR A 81 -5.54 5.25 -2.52
N LEU A 82 -5.32 3.95 -2.34
CA LEU A 82 -6.42 2.98 -2.40
C LEU A 82 -7.44 3.21 -1.29
N LYS A 83 -6.98 3.53 -0.08
CA LYS A 83 -7.87 3.84 1.05
C LYS A 83 -8.75 5.04 0.75
N VAL A 84 -8.14 6.12 0.28
CA VAL A 84 -8.87 7.35 -0.05
C VAL A 84 -9.84 7.11 -1.19
N THR A 85 -9.43 6.36 -2.20
CA THR A 85 -10.30 6.00 -3.33
C THR A 85 -11.51 5.21 -2.85
N ASN A 86 -11.29 4.26 -1.95
CA ASN A 86 -12.38 3.45 -1.41
C ASN A 86 -13.34 4.29 -0.57
N GLU A 87 -12.81 5.16 0.28
CA GLU A 87 -13.63 6.08 1.09
C GLU A 87 -14.46 7.01 0.22
N ASN A 88 -13.85 7.56 -0.83
CA ASN A 88 -14.56 8.45 -1.76
C ASN A 88 -15.67 7.70 -2.49
N TYR A 89 -15.42 6.45 -2.86
CA TYR A 89 -16.44 5.63 -3.50
C TYR A 89 -17.61 5.36 -2.56
N ILE A 90 -17.33 4.98 -1.32
CA ILE A 90 -18.37 4.73 -0.31
C ILE A 90 -19.19 5.99 -0.06
N ASN A 91 -18.53 7.12 0.08
CA ASN A 91 -19.20 8.41 0.33
C ASN A 91 -20.07 8.81 -0.86
N ALA A 92 -19.59 8.61 -2.06
CA ALA A 92 -20.35 8.90 -3.28
C ALA A 92 -21.58 8.02 -3.38
N GLU A 93 -21.43 6.72 -3.10
CA GLU A 93 -22.53 5.77 -3.13
C GLU A 93 -23.59 6.13 -2.07
N ASN A 94 -23.17 6.45 -0.87
CA ASN A 94 -24.07 6.86 0.20
C ASN A 94 -24.81 8.14 -0.15
N SER A 95 -24.13 9.09 -0.78
CA SER A 95 -24.73 10.34 -1.22
C SER A 95 -25.78 10.10 -2.30
N ILE A 96 -25.50 9.24 -3.24
CA ILE A 96 -26.45 8.90 -4.31
C ILE A 96 -27.69 8.23 -3.71
N ASN A 97 -27.52 7.29 -2.80
CA ASN A 97 -28.63 6.60 -2.17
C ASN A 97 -29.50 7.59 -1.37
N LYS A 98 -28.86 8.53 -0.69
CA LYS A 98 -29.56 9.55 0.08
C LYS A 98 -30.38 10.46 -0.85
N ASP A 99 -29.82 10.86 -1.96
CA ASP A 99 -30.50 11.71 -2.94
C ASP A 99 -31.71 11.00 -3.55
N VAL A 100 -31.57 9.70 -3.86
CA VAL A 100 -32.67 8.90 -4.36
C VAL A 100 -33.80 8.82 -3.35
N ASP A 101 -33.49 8.54 -2.10
CA ASP A 101 -34.49 8.46 -1.02
C ASP A 101 -35.20 9.81 -0.84
N THR A 102 -34.47 10.92 -0.89
CA THR A 102 -35.05 12.26 -0.78
C THR A 102 -35.96 12.53 -1.95
N ASN A 103 -35.58 12.18 -3.15
CA ASN A 103 -36.38 12.37 -4.34
C ASN A 103 -37.68 11.55 -4.28
N GLU A 104 -37.61 10.33 -3.79
CA GLU A 104 -38.80 9.50 -3.60
C GLU A 104 -39.77 10.13 -2.61
N ILE A 105 -39.27 10.68 -1.53
CA ILE A 105 -40.10 11.37 -0.52
C ILE A 105 -40.75 12.59 -1.16
N GLU A 106 -40.02 13.37 -1.95
CA GLU A 106 -40.58 14.56 -2.59
C GLU A 106 -41.71 14.18 -3.59
N LEU A 107 -41.48 13.10 -4.34
CA LEU A 107 -42.52 12.62 -5.27
C LEU A 107 -43.79 12.17 -4.55
N ASN A 108 -43.63 11.61 -3.37
CA ASN A 108 -44.80 11.15 -2.57
C ASN A 108 -45.58 12.30 -1.97
N VAL A 109 -44.92 13.41 -1.71
CA VAL A 109 -45.57 14.61 -1.16
C VAL A 109 -46.38 15.36 -2.21
N ASN A 110 -45.97 15.31 -3.44
CA ASN A 110 -46.61 15.98 -4.56
C ASN A 110 -47.75 15.15 -5.17
#